data_20c15e3a1bbe5f4aea9c6deb89b3e65f
#
_entry.id   20c15e3a1bbe5f4aea9c6deb89b3e65f
#
_cell.length_a   1.000
_cell.length_b   1.000
_cell.length_c   1.000
_cell.angle_alpha   90.00
_cell.angle_beta   90.00
_cell.angle_gamma   90.00
#
_symmetry.space_group_name_H-M   'P 1'
#
loop_
_entity.id
_entity.type
_entity.pdbx_description
1 polymer ?
#
loop_
_entity_poly.entity_id
_entity_poly.type
_entity_poly.pdbx_seq_one_letter_code
_entity_poly.pdbx_strand_id
1 'polypeptide(L)'
;MNFKDLGISEPLVQVLKKSGIISPTPIQKECIPLIKDFKDVIAQAQTGTGKTLAFLLPLFENISPEKDATQALIITPTRELALQITEEAKKLATAKSMNVLAAYGGRNIGSQLNKLKGTIHLVIATPGRLIDHIERGTIHLNQIKTVVIDEADQMLLMGFRNEVDQILKVTPRNRQTLCFSATMTPNVKKLAYRYTYSPITVSIEPKKVTIDTIRQEVIETTDRWKADTLCQVLEEDNPFLAIIFARTKRRADELFAKMKKRGFNVQVIHSDIAQNKRERILKSFREADLQYLIATDVASRGLDINGITHIYNYDVPETPEIYIHRIGRTGRAGDDGYTCMFVAPKDHLEFNMIERKLRRNLPKRQLKEELRKTK
;
A
#
# COMPACT_ATOMS: atom_id res chain seq x y z
N MET A 1 -17.94 -17.38 13.64
CA MET A 1 -17.90 -15.96 14.07
C MET A 1 -18.12 -15.10 12.83
N ASN A 2 -19.14 -14.28 12.83
CA ASN A 2 -19.49 -13.36 11.75
C ASN A 2 -19.32 -11.91 12.24
N PHE A 3 -19.55 -10.90 11.37
CA PHE A 3 -19.36 -9.49 11.75
C PHE A 3 -20.33 -9.01 12.85
N LYS A 4 -21.53 -9.57 12.95
CA LYS A 4 -22.47 -9.25 14.03
C LYS A 4 -21.95 -9.76 15.36
N ASP A 5 -21.31 -10.95 15.40
CA ASP A 5 -20.69 -11.50 16.61
C ASP A 5 -19.56 -10.59 17.12
N LEU A 6 -18.93 -9.81 16.22
CA LEU A 6 -17.94 -8.79 16.56
C LEU A 6 -18.58 -7.44 16.96
N GLY A 7 -19.92 -7.38 17.03
CA GLY A 7 -20.67 -6.18 17.41
C GLY A 7 -20.74 -5.12 16.31
N ILE A 8 -20.63 -5.51 15.03
CA ILE A 8 -20.84 -4.61 13.90
C ILE A 8 -22.34 -4.55 13.58
N SER A 9 -22.86 -3.34 13.46
CA SER A 9 -24.28 -3.07 13.24
C SER A 9 -24.77 -3.56 11.89
N GLU A 10 -26.05 -3.91 11.83
CA GLU A 10 -26.67 -4.45 10.61
C GLU A 10 -26.48 -3.58 9.38
N PRO A 11 -26.61 -2.23 9.42
CA PRO A 11 -26.39 -1.40 8.24
C PRO A 11 -24.99 -1.57 7.63
N LEU A 12 -23.93 -1.66 8.46
CA LEU A 12 -22.56 -1.89 8.00
C LEU A 12 -22.39 -3.31 7.45
N VAL A 13 -23.00 -4.31 8.10
CA VAL A 13 -22.97 -5.71 7.62
C VAL A 13 -23.62 -5.85 6.25
N GLN A 14 -24.70 -5.11 5.98
CA GLN A 14 -25.34 -5.11 4.66
C GLN A 14 -24.45 -4.51 3.57
N VAL A 15 -23.70 -3.45 3.88
CA VAL A 15 -22.71 -2.89 2.93
C VAL A 15 -21.63 -3.90 2.61
N LEU A 16 -21.12 -4.62 3.63
CA LEU A 16 -20.12 -5.68 3.43
C LEU A 16 -20.65 -6.80 2.52
N LYS A 17 -21.87 -7.28 2.77
CA LYS A 17 -22.49 -8.33 1.96
C LYS A 17 -22.65 -7.91 0.50
N LYS A 18 -23.07 -6.67 0.23
CA LYS A 18 -23.17 -6.11 -1.13
C LYS A 18 -21.80 -6.05 -1.83
N SER A 19 -20.73 -5.98 -1.07
CA SER A 19 -19.35 -6.02 -1.58
C SER A 19 -18.76 -7.44 -1.63
N GLY A 20 -19.55 -8.49 -1.39
CA GLY A 20 -19.11 -9.89 -1.38
C GLY A 20 -18.31 -10.30 -0.12
N ILE A 21 -18.30 -9.45 0.92
CA ILE A 21 -17.54 -9.72 2.16
C ILE A 21 -18.49 -10.31 3.19
N ILE A 22 -18.39 -11.64 3.40
CA ILE A 22 -19.34 -12.43 4.21
C ILE A 22 -18.80 -12.72 5.60
N SER A 23 -17.50 -13.01 5.71
CA SER A 23 -16.86 -13.43 6.96
C SER A 23 -15.63 -12.59 7.29
N PRO A 24 -15.39 -12.31 8.59
CA PRO A 24 -14.22 -11.55 9.01
C PRO A 24 -12.93 -12.37 8.86
N THR A 25 -11.87 -11.69 8.43
CA THR A 25 -10.51 -12.22 8.38
C THR A 25 -9.91 -12.36 9.79
N PRO A 26 -8.81 -13.12 9.98
CA PRO A 26 -8.17 -13.24 11.29
C PRO A 26 -7.83 -11.90 11.94
N ILE A 27 -7.23 -10.96 11.21
CA ILE A 27 -6.89 -9.64 11.77
C ILE A 27 -8.13 -8.85 12.19
N GLN A 28 -9.24 -8.99 11.45
CA GLN A 28 -10.51 -8.34 11.80
C GLN A 28 -11.11 -8.93 13.07
N LYS A 29 -11.06 -10.26 13.23
CA LYS A 29 -11.56 -10.95 14.43
C LYS A 29 -10.85 -10.49 15.70
N GLU A 30 -9.54 -10.30 15.62
CA GLU A 30 -8.73 -9.87 16.75
C GLU A 30 -8.82 -8.36 17.02
N CYS A 31 -8.76 -7.53 15.98
CA CYS A 31 -8.67 -6.07 16.16
C CYS A 31 -10.03 -5.41 16.42
N ILE A 32 -11.11 -5.84 15.76
CA ILE A 32 -12.40 -5.14 15.84
C ILE A 32 -12.90 -5.01 17.31
N PRO A 33 -12.93 -6.07 18.14
CA PRO A 33 -13.39 -5.96 19.52
C PRO A 33 -12.52 -4.97 20.33
N LEU A 34 -11.20 -5.08 20.22
CA LEU A 34 -10.25 -4.23 20.94
C LEU A 34 -10.44 -2.75 20.60
N ILE A 35 -10.62 -2.46 19.29
CA ILE A 35 -10.79 -1.08 18.82
C ILE A 35 -12.13 -0.51 19.25
N LYS A 36 -13.19 -1.30 19.26
CA LYS A 36 -14.50 -0.91 19.79
C LYS A 36 -14.44 -0.57 21.28
N ASP A 37 -13.63 -1.29 22.03
CA ASP A 37 -13.41 -1.07 23.46
C ASP A 37 -12.40 0.06 23.74
N PHE A 38 -12.08 0.87 22.74
CA PHE A 38 -11.13 1.99 22.81
C PHE A 38 -9.73 1.62 23.34
N LYS A 39 -9.26 0.37 23.12
CA LYS A 39 -7.88 -0.03 23.41
C LYS A 39 -6.94 0.45 22.32
N ASP A 40 -5.76 0.90 22.71
CA ASP A 40 -4.68 1.12 21.77
C ASP A 40 -4.21 -0.21 21.21
N VAL A 41 -3.97 -0.27 19.90
CA VAL A 41 -3.60 -1.52 19.22
C VAL A 41 -2.36 -1.31 18.35
N ILE A 42 -1.40 -2.20 18.48
CA ILE A 42 -0.29 -2.37 17.53
C ILE A 42 -0.55 -3.65 16.76
N ALA A 43 -0.91 -3.53 15.48
CA ALA A 43 -1.29 -4.67 14.65
C ALA A 43 -0.25 -4.94 13.56
N GLN A 44 0.29 -6.16 13.58
CA GLN A 44 1.16 -6.65 12.51
C GLN A 44 0.39 -7.60 11.60
N ALA A 45 0.22 -7.20 10.33
CA ALA A 45 -0.38 -8.06 9.31
C ALA A 45 0.03 -7.58 7.92
N GLN A 46 0.21 -8.51 6.99
CA GLN A 46 0.58 -8.20 5.60
C GLN A 46 -0.50 -7.41 4.86
N THR A 47 -0.14 -6.81 3.72
CA THR A 47 -1.13 -6.22 2.78
C THR A 47 -2.06 -7.30 2.24
N GLY A 48 -3.34 -6.96 2.01
CA GLY A 48 -4.35 -7.92 1.54
C GLY A 48 -4.99 -8.79 2.62
N THR A 49 -4.61 -8.67 3.89
CA THR A 49 -5.20 -9.45 5.01
C THR A 49 -6.50 -8.86 5.55
N GLY A 50 -6.95 -7.70 5.03
CA GLY A 50 -8.17 -7.03 5.47
C GLY A 50 -7.98 -6.01 6.60
N LYS A 51 -6.75 -5.47 6.80
CA LYS A 51 -6.45 -4.44 7.81
C LYS A 51 -7.38 -3.22 7.72
N THR A 52 -7.67 -2.76 6.51
CA THR A 52 -8.50 -1.58 6.28
C THR A 52 -9.87 -1.70 6.95
N LEU A 53 -10.55 -2.81 6.77
CA LEU A 53 -11.84 -3.05 7.44
C LEU A 53 -11.69 -3.35 8.93
N ALA A 54 -10.53 -3.87 9.38
CA ALA A 54 -10.26 -4.12 10.78
C ALA A 54 -10.29 -2.83 11.62
N PHE A 55 -9.90 -1.68 11.05
CA PHE A 55 -10.01 -0.39 11.72
C PHE A 55 -11.23 0.44 11.25
N LEU A 56 -11.63 0.41 9.99
CA LEU A 56 -12.78 1.20 9.51
C LEU A 56 -14.07 0.80 10.20
N LEU A 57 -14.38 -0.49 10.29
CA LEU A 57 -15.65 -0.94 10.88
C LEU A 57 -15.86 -0.44 12.30
N PRO A 58 -14.92 -0.66 13.26
CA PRO A 58 -15.09 -0.13 14.61
C PRO A 58 -15.05 1.41 14.66
N LEU A 59 -14.29 2.09 13.78
CA LEU A 59 -14.35 3.55 13.70
C LEU A 59 -15.76 4.04 13.33
N PHE A 60 -16.41 3.40 12.34
CA PHE A 60 -17.78 3.75 11.95
C PHE A 60 -18.81 3.41 13.02
N GLU A 61 -18.54 2.48 13.92
CA GLU A 61 -19.39 2.26 15.12
C GLU A 61 -19.19 3.32 16.20
N ASN A 62 -17.96 3.82 16.37
CA ASN A 62 -17.61 4.73 17.45
C ASN A 62 -17.81 6.22 17.14
N ILE A 63 -17.93 6.58 15.85
CA ILE A 63 -18.21 7.96 15.42
C ILE A 63 -19.70 8.28 15.59
N SER A 64 -20.00 9.46 16.15
CA SER A 64 -21.36 9.98 16.27
C SER A 64 -21.64 10.94 15.10
N PRO A 65 -22.58 10.61 14.18
CA PRO A 65 -22.87 11.45 13.01
C PRO A 65 -23.43 12.83 13.36
N GLU A 66 -24.10 12.95 14.52
CA GLU A 66 -24.75 14.18 14.98
C GLU A 66 -23.76 15.22 15.51
N LYS A 67 -22.50 14.80 15.80
CA LYS A 67 -21.47 15.72 16.29
C LYS A 67 -20.83 16.47 15.14
N ASP A 68 -20.90 17.79 15.20
CA ASP A 68 -20.23 18.69 14.24
C ASP A 68 -18.72 18.76 14.52
N ALA A 69 -18.00 17.63 14.30
CA ALA A 69 -16.58 17.54 14.56
C ALA A 69 -15.90 16.39 13.81
N THR A 70 -14.63 16.58 13.49
CA THR A 70 -13.76 15.49 13.03
C THR A 70 -13.40 14.62 14.25
N GLN A 71 -13.83 13.35 14.24
CA GLN A 71 -13.70 12.43 15.37
C GLN A 71 -12.67 11.35 15.14
N ALA A 72 -12.33 11.05 13.90
CA ALA A 72 -11.32 10.07 13.57
C ALA A 72 -10.37 10.57 12.47
N LEU A 73 -9.11 10.16 12.59
CA LEU A 73 -8.03 10.50 11.65
C LEU A 73 -7.31 9.22 11.24
N ILE A 74 -7.09 9.05 9.93
CA ILE A 74 -6.25 7.99 9.39
C ILE A 74 -5.09 8.64 8.66
N ILE A 75 -3.86 8.31 9.05
CA ILE A 75 -2.62 8.80 8.45
C ILE A 75 -2.02 7.67 7.62
N THR A 76 -1.73 7.94 6.35
CA THR A 76 -1.17 6.98 5.40
C THR A 76 0.06 7.55 4.70
N PRO A 77 1.07 6.75 4.35
CA PRO A 77 2.30 7.25 3.73
C PRO A 77 2.10 7.74 2.30
N THR A 78 1.10 7.22 1.58
CA THR A 78 0.93 7.49 0.15
C THR A 78 -0.47 7.98 -0.19
N ARG A 79 -0.56 8.73 -1.28
CA ARG A 79 -1.82 9.27 -1.84
C ARG A 79 -2.75 8.16 -2.29
N GLU A 80 -2.16 7.12 -2.89
CA GLU A 80 -2.87 5.96 -3.42
C GLU A 80 -3.57 5.20 -2.30
N LEU A 81 -2.86 4.96 -1.20
CA LEU A 81 -3.45 4.29 -0.03
C LEU A 81 -4.52 5.17 0.61
N ALA A 82 -4.31 6.49 0.70
CA ALA A 82 -5.33 7.41 1.18
C ALA A 82 -6.61 7.35 0.33
N LEU A 83 -6.46 7.28 -0.99
CA LEU A 83 -7.59 7.14 -1.92
C LEU A 83 -8.32 5.80 -1.74
N GLN A 84 -7.58 4.69 -1.68
CA GLN A 84 -8.16 3.35 -1.50
C GLN A 84 -8.96 3.26 -0.20
N ILE A 85 -8.38 3.71 0.92
CA ILE A 85 -9.08 3.72 2.22
C ILE A 85 -10.30 4.64 2.14
N THR A 86 -10.20 5.77 1.42
CA THR A 86 -11.34 6.69 1.26
C THR A 86 -12.47 6.06 0.46
N GLU A 87 -12.19 5.30 -0.58
CA GLU A 87 -13.18 4.58 -1.37
C GLU A 87 -13.92 3.55 -0.51
N GLU A 88 -13.21 2.77 0.29
CA GLU A 88 -13.82 1.82 1.23
C GLU A 88 -14.62 2.54 2.34
N ALA A 89 -14.07 3.60 2.91
CA ALA A 89 -14.75 4.39 3.92
C ALA A 89 -16.05 5.01 3.40
N LYS A 90 -16.09 5.49 2.15
CA LYS A 90 -17.29 6.05 1.54
C LYS A 90 -18.40 5.02 1.36
N LYS A 91 -18.09 3.76 1.03
CA LYS A 91 -19.09 2.68 0.97
C LYS A 91 -19.76 2.51 2.34
N LEU A 92 -18.98 2.48 3.41
CA LEU A 92 -19.48 2.37 4.78
C LEU A 92 -20.23 3.64 5.23
N ALA A 93 -19.77 4.82 4.80
CA ALA A 93 -20.35 6.12 5.15
C ALA A 93 -21.83 6.25 4.74
N THR A 94 -22.24 5.61 3.64
CA THR A 94 -23.65 5.58 3.21
C THR A 94 -24.58 4.97 4.25
N ALA A 95 -24.11 4.01 5.04
CA ALA A 95 -24.89 3.32 6.06
C ALA A 95 -25.03 4.12 7.37
N LYS A 96 -24.22 5.14 7.59
CA LYS A 96 -24.14 5.89 8.87
C LYS A 96 -24.26 7.41 8.67
N SER A 97 -24.59 7.89 7.45
CA SER A 97 -24.71 9.33 7.14
C SER A 97 -23.49 10.15 7.54
N MET A 98 -22.28 9.61 7.33
CA MET A 98 -21.02 10.25 7.71
C MET A 98 -20.30 10.86 6.50
N ASN A 99 -19.59 11.95 6.74
CA ASN A 99 -18.75 12.59 5.72
C ASN A 99 -17.28 12.22 5.92
N VAL A 100 -16.63 11.83 4.82
CA VAL A 100 -15.24 11.41 4.77
C VAL A 100 -14.47 12.35 3.85
N LEU A 101 -13.38 12.92 4.36
CA LEU A 101 -12.46 13.76 3.59
C LEU A 101 -11.16 13.03 3.32
N ALA A 102 -10.71 13.04 2.07
CA ALA A 102 -9.37 12.65 1.67
C ALA A 102 -8.46 13.89 1.52
N ALA A 103 -7.43 14.01 2.36
CA ALA A 103 -6.47 15.11 2.35
C ALA A 103 -5.08 14.61 1.91
N TYR A 104 -4.77 14.69 0.61
CA TYR A 104 -3.51 14.23 0.03
C TYR A 104 -2.94 15.25 -0.97
N GLY A 105 -1.63 15.22 -1.20
CA GLY A 105 -0.94 16.14 -2.08
C GLY A 105 -1.24 15.92 -3.58
N GLY A 106 -0.86 16.89 -4.44
CA GLY A 106 -1.00 16.78 -5.90
C GLY A 106 -2.35 17.21 -6.49
N ARG A 107 -3.31 17.60 -5.66
CA ARG A 107 -4.52 18.35 -6.06
C ARG A 107 -4.51 19.74 -5.49
N ASN A 108 -5.20 20.66 -6.17
CA ASN A 108 -5.38 22.02 -5.65
C ASN A 108 -6.11 21.94 -4.29
N ILE A 109 -5.57 22.60 -3.28
CA ILE A 109 -6.15 22.66 -1.94
C ILE A 109 -7.56 23.28 -1.97
N GLY A 110 -7.79 24.28 -2.83
CA GLY A 110 -9.11 24.89 -3.03
C GLY A 110 -10.18 23.90 -3.45
N SER A 111 -9.84 22.90 -4.26
CA SER A 111 -10.80 21.83 -4.63
C SER A 111 -11.12 20.89 -3.47
N GLN A 112 -10.22 20.78 -2.49
CA GLN A 112 -10.46 20.04 -1.24
C GLN A 112 -11.29 20.88 -0.27
N LEU A 113 -11.02 22.17 -0.18
CA LEU A 113 -11.79 23.13 0.63
C LEU A 113 -13.27 23.17 0.23
N ASN A 114 -13.57 23.13 -1.07
CA ASN A 114 -14.96 23.07 -1.55
C ASN A 114 -15.72 21.80 -1.09
N LYS A 115 -15.00 20.73 -0.73
CA LYS A 115 -15.59 19.51 -0.16
C LYS A 115 -15.76 19.57 1.36
N LEU A 116 -15.19 20.58 2.01
CA LEU A 116 -15.35 20.85 3.45
C LEU A 116 -16.69 21.55 3.78
N LYS A 117 -17.59 21.73 2.80
CA LYS A 117 -18.96 22.20 3.08
C LYS A 117 -19.70 21.14 3.88
N GLY A 118 -19.96 21.47 5.15
CA GLY A 118 -20.58 20.57 6.13
C GLY A 118 -19.55 19.87 7.02
N THR A 119 -20.06 19.17 8.02
CA THR A 119 -19.27 18.44 9.01
C THR A 119 -18.47 17.32 8.38
N ILE A 120 -17.18 17.27 8.64
CA ILE A 120 -16.31 16.15 8.29
C ILE A 120 -16.07 15.30 9.54
N HIS A 121 -16.49 14.04 9.52
CA HIS A 121 -16.39 13.13 10.66
C HIS A 121 -15.10 12.33 10.68
N LEU A 122 -14.61 11.95 9.49
CA LEU A 122 -13.40 11.15 9.26
C LEU A 122 -12.48 11.83 8.26
N VAL A 123 -11.23 12.06 8.64
CA VAL A 123 -10.16 12.53 7.74
C VAL A 123 -9.20 11.39 7.44
N ILE A 124 -8.89 11.17 6.17
CA ILE A 124 -7.88 10.22 5.68
C ILE A 124 -6.81 11.04 4.95
N ALA A 125 -5.57 11.03 5.43
CA ALA A 125 -4.59 11.99 4.98
C ALA A 125 -3.19 11.42 4.80
N THR A 126 -2.43 12.07 3.89
CA THR A 126 -0.96 11.98 3.90
C THR A 126 -0.39 13.07 4.79
N PRO A 127 0.75 12.83 5.50
CA PRO A 127 1.25 13.73 6.54
C PRO A 127 1.42 15.18 6.08
N GLY A 128 2.17 15.45 5.03
CA GLY A 128 2.45 16.81 4.57
C GLY A 128 1.21 17.62 4.19
N ARG A 129 0.20 16.98 3.54
CA ARG A 129 -1.05 17.67 3.18
C ARG A 129 -1.92 17.95 4.41
N LEU A 130 -1.89 17.06 5.39
CA LEU A 130 -2.63 17.30 6.62
C LEU A 130 -2.04 18.48 7.41
N ILE A 131 -0.71 18.59 7.47
CA ILE A 131 -0.04 19.76 8.07
C ILE A 131 -0.44 21.05 7.37
N ASP A 132 -0.45 21.08 6.04
CA ASP A 132 -0.94 22.20 5.22
C ASP A 132 -2.36 22.66 5.65
N HIS A 133 -3.27 21.69 5.87
CA HIS A 133 -4.64 21.97 6.33
C HIS A 133 -4.69 22.47 7.78
N ILE A 134 -3.87 21.92 8.67
CA ILE A 134 -3.76 22.34 10.07
C ILE A 134 -3.24 23.78 10.15
N GLU A 135 -2.17 24.09 9.45
CA GLU A 135 -1.55 25.44 9.41
C GLU A 135 -2.49 26.50 8.85
N ARG A 136 -3.34 26.12 7.87
CA ARG A 136 -4.38 27.01 7.31
C ARG A 136 -5.65 27.08 8.18
N GLY A 137 -5.73 26.33 9.27
CA GLY A 137 -6.93 26.29 10.11
C GLY A 137 -8.18 25.73 9.41
N THR A 138 -8.00 24.94 8.35
CA THR A 138 -9.12 24.37 7.56
C THR A 138 -9.56 23.00 8.03
N ILE A 139 -8.76 22.32 8.86
CA ILE A 139 -9.09 21.09 9.55
C ILE A 139 -8.70 21.25 11.02
N HIS A 140 -9.64 20.95 11.92
CA HIS A 140 -9.42 20.98 13.37
C HIS A 140 -9.38 19.56 13.92
N LEU A 141 -8.32 19.22 14.65
CA LEU A 141 -8.09 17.88 15.20
C LEU A 141 -8.29 17.79 16.72
N ASN A 142 -8.81 18.83 17.35
CA ASN A 142 -8.98 18.94 18.80
C ASN A 142 -10.09 18.04 19.37
N GLN A 143 -10.94 17.46 18.53
CA GLN A 143 -12.00 16.53 18.94
C GLN A 143 -11.78 15.09 18.44
N ILE A 144 -10.58 14.78 17.95
CA ILE A 144 -10.20 13.43 17.52
C ILE A 144 -10.27 12.48 18.73
N LYS A 145 -11.02 11.39 18.55
CA LYS A 145 -11.10 10.28 19.51
C LYS A 145 -10.17 9.14 19.14
N THR A 146 -9.98 8.89 17.85
CA THR A 146 -9.14 7.79 17.36
C THR A 146 -8.24 8.25 16.23
N VAL A 147 -6.95 7.91 16.33
CA VAL A 147 -5.96 8.07 15.25
C VAL A 147 -5.50 6.69 14.80
N VAL A 148 -5.51 6.46 13.49
CA VAL A 148 -4.91 5.29 12.84
C VAL A 148 -3.65 5.73 12.11
N ILE A 149 -2.54 5.03 12.34
CA ILE A 149 -1.31 5.12 11.55
C ILE A 149 -1.20 3.82 10.76
N ASP A 150 -1.49 3.89 9.46
CA ASP A 150 -1.41 2.72 8.59
C ASP A 150 -0.10 2.71 7.81
N GLU A 151 0.43 1.51 7.55
CA GLU A 151 1.76 1.26 6.98
C GLU A 151 2.88 2.01 7.74
N ALA A 152 2.94 1.85 9.06
CA ALA A 152 3.91 2.55 9.92
C ALA A 152 5.38 2.28 9.52
N ASP A 153 5.70 1.10 8.99
CA ASP A 153 7.00 0.77 8.41
C ASP A 153 7.31 1.64 7.19
N GLN A 154 6.34 1.88 6.32
CA GLN A 154 6.51 2.76 5.16
C GLN A 154 6.61 4.24 5.57
N MET A 155 5.87 4.67 6.60
CA MET A 155 6.02 6.02 7.19
C MET A 155 7.47 6.30 7.60
N LEU A 156 8.11 5.33 8.27
CA LEU A 156 9.51 5.44 8.67
C LEU A 156 10.46 5.45 7.47
N LEU A 157 10.27 4.54 6.51
CA LEU A 157 11.12 4.45 5.31
C LEU A 157 11.04 5.72 4.46
N MET A 158 9.91 6.43 4.47
CA MET A 158 9.72 7.69 3.76
C MET A 158 10.12 8.92 4.58
N GLY A 159 10.58 8.75 5.82
CA GLY A 159 11.06 9.83 6.68
C GLY A 159 9.95 10.68 7.33
N PHE A 160 8.69 10.26 7.31
CA PHE A 160 7.55 11.05 7.81
C PHE A 160 7.40 11.09 9.34
N ARG A 161 8.43 10.69 10.07
CA ARG A 161 8.36 10.66 11.54
C ARG A 161 8.05 12.04 12.13
N ASN A 162 8.72 13.08 11.65
CA ASN A 162 8.57 14.44 12.18
C ASN A 162 7.18 15.00 11.90
N GLU A 163 6.65 14.73 10.72
CA GLU A 163 5.30 15.14 10.32
C GLU A 163 4.23 14.44 11.16
N VAL A 164 4.38 13.14 11.41
CA VAL A 164 3.47 12.40 12.30
C VAL A 164 3.55 12.95 13.73
N ASP A 165 4.76 13.22 14.24
CA ASP A 165 4.94 13.86 15.57
C ASP A 165 4.22 15.22 15.65
N GLN A 166 4.29 16.05 14.59
CA GLN A 166 3.58 17.35 14.54
C GLN A 166 2.07 17.18 14.54
N ILE A 167 1.54 16.26 13.76
CA ILE A 167 0.10 15.98 13.68
C ILE A 167 -0.42 15.51 15.05
N LEU A 168 0.28 14.56 15.67
CA LEU A 168 -0.16 13.99 16.95
C LEU A 168 -0.11 14.99 18.11
N LYS A 169 0.73 16.01 18.05
CA LYS A 169 0.79 17.09 19.07
C LYS A 169 -0.50 17.92 19.14
N VAL A 170 -1.21 18.07 18.01
CA VAL A 170 -2.44 18.88 17.94
C VAL A 170 -3.71 18.05 18.09
N THR A 171 -3.58 16.75 18.35
CA THR A 171 -4.71 15.86 18.68
C THR A 171 -4.81 15.66 20.21
N PRO A 172 -5.98 15.33 20.77
CA PRO A 172 -6.13 15.07 22.21
C PRO A 172 -5.17 14.00 22.72
N ARG A 173 -4.66 14.16 23.96
CA ARG A 173 -3.76 13.17 24.57
C ARG A 173 -4.44 11.86 24.94
N ASN A 174 -5.71 11.93 25.30
CA ASN A 174 -6.55 10.77 25.69
C ASN A 174 -7.23 10.08 24.51
N ARG A 175 -6.74 10.33 23.27
CA ARG A 175 -7.22 9.60 22.10
C ARG A 175 -6.80 8.15 22.13
N GLN A 176 -7.55 7.30 21.45
CA GLN A 176 -7.11 5.97 21.03
C GLN A 176 -6.10 6.08 19.88
N THR A 177 -5.04 5.30 19.92
CA THR A 177 -4.06 5.24 18.81
C THR A 177 -3.91 3.80 18.31
N LEU A 178 -4.10 3.63 17.01
CA LEU A 178 -3.99 2.35 16.29
C LEU A 178 -2.80 2.42 15.35
N CYS A 179 -1.87 1.47 15.46
CA CYS A 179 -0.69 1.41 14.60
C CYS A 179 -0.69 0.10 13.81
N PHE A 180 -0.88 0.18 12.51
CA PHE A 180 -0.87 -0.97 11.60
C PHE A 180 0.42 -0.98 10.78
N SER A 181 1.05 -2.15 10.65
CA SER A 181 2.28 -2.33 9.88
C SER A 181 2.36 -3.73 9.27
N ALA A 182 3.04 -3.86 8.14
CA ALA A 182 3.36 -5.18 7.57
C ALA A 182 4.56 -5.80 8.28
N THR A 183 5.51 -4.99 8.75
CA THR A 183 6.73 -5.44 9.44
C THR A 183 6.86 -4.78 10.80
N MET A 184 7.47 -5.50 11.78
CA MET A 184 7.73 -5.01 13.13
C MET A 184 9.23 -4.99 13.43
N THR A 185 9.98 -4.26 12.60
CA THR A 185 11.41 -4.01 12.90
C THR A 185 11.57 -3.24 14.22
N PRO A 186 12.74 -3.28 14.88
CA PRO A 186 12.96 -2.55 16.14
C PRO A 186 12.59 -1.06 16.06
N ASN A 187 12.85 -0.42 14.91
CA ASN A 187 12.53 0.99 14.69
C ASN A 187 11.00 1.23 14.57
N VAL A 188 10.29 0.34 13.85
CA VAL A 188 8.83 0.40 13.73
C VAL A 188 8.19 0.16 15.10
N LYS A 189 8.67 -0.83 15.83
CA LYS A 189 8.20 -1.12 17.18
C LYS A 189 8.40 0.09 18.11
N LYS A 190 9.58 0.69 18.11
CA LYS A 190 9.87 1.92 18.89
C LYS A 190 8.93 3.07 18.53
N LEU A 191 8.64 3.26 17.22
CA LEU A 191 7.71 4.28 16.76
C LEU A 191 6.28 3.99 17.25
N ALA A 192 5.79 2.76 17.08
CA ALA A 192 4.46 2.37 17.49
C ALA A 192 4.23 2.57 18.99
N TYR A 193 5.16 2.10 19.83
CA TYR A 193 5.09 2.30 21.29
C TYR A 193 5.22 3.77 21.73
N ARG A 194 5.85 4.64 20.93
CA ARG A 194 5.91 6.08 21.21
C ARG A 194 4.56 6.76 21.10
N TYR A 195 3.68 6.27 20.23
CA TYR A 195 2.40 6.90 19.90
C TYR A 195 1.20 6.25 20.59
N THR A 196 1.40 5.07 21.17
CA THR A 196 0.34 4.31 21.84
C THR A 196 0.54 4.33 23.35
N TYR A 197 -0.56 4.17 24.09
CA TYR A 197 -0.56 4.05 25.55
C TYR A 197 -1.04 2.65 25.95
N SER A 198 -0.18 1.87 26.62
CA SER A 198 -0.48 0.48 27.05
C SER A 198 -1.13 -0.39 25.95
N PRO A 199 -0.53 -0.46 24.74
CA PRO A 199 -1.18 -1.07 23.60
C PRO A 199 -1.28 -2.58 23.71
N ILE A 200 -2.35 -3.15 23.14
CA ILE A 200 -2.46 -4.58 22.89
C ILE A 200 -1.81 -4.86 21.53
N THR A 201 -0.87 -5.80 21.54
CA THR A 201 -0.20 -6.22 20.30
C THR A 201 -0.94 -7.40 19.68
N VAL A 202 -1.41 -7.21 18.46
CA VAL A 202 -2.00 -8.26 17.62
C VAL A 202 -1.03 -8.59 16.48
N SER A 203 -0.59 -9.83 16.43
CA SER A 203 0.27 -10.33 15.35
C SER A 203 -0.43 -11.48 14.67
N ILE A 204 -0.86 -11.25 13.44
CA ILE A 204 -1.31 -12.34 12.58
C ILE A 204 -0.08 -12.83 11.85
N GLU A 205 0.39 -14.00 12.27
CA GLU A 205 1.40 -14.69 11.49
C GLU A 205 0.90 -14.79 10.06
N PRO A 206 1.70 -14.40 9.07
CA PRO A 206 1.29 -14.62 7.71
C PRO A 206 0.92 -16.11 7.64
N LYS A 207 -0.37 -16.45 7.34
CA LYS A 207 -0.57 -17.69 6.62
C LYS A 207 0.49 -17.57 5.57
N LYS A 208 1.44 -18.49 5.55
CA LYS A 208 2.49 -18.57 4.56
C LYS A 208 1.84 -18.32 3.19
N VAL A 209 1.58 -17.04 2.79
CA VAL A 209 1.80 -16.65 1.42
C VAL A 209 3.29 -16.79 1.36
N THR A 210 3.62 -17.99 1.23
CA THR A 210 4.97 -18.42 1.28
C THR A 210 5.53 -17.70 0.08
N ILE A 211 6.52 -16.88 0.32
CA ILE A 211 7.56 -16.64 -0.68
C ILE A 211 7.78 -17.93 -1.49
N ASP A 212 7.42 -19.06 -0.97
CA ASP A 212 7.42 -20.42 -1.53
C ASP A 212 6.30 -20.68 -2.56
N THR A 213 5.16 -19.98 -2.56
CA THR A 213 4.12 -20.10 -3.60
C THR A 213 4.42 -19.21 -4.80
N ILE A 214 5.32 -18.21 -4.64
CA ILE A 214 5.77 -17.37 -5.74
C ILE A 214 6.98 -18.04 -6.38
N ARG A 215 6.85 -18.43 -7.64
CA ARG A 215 7.99 -18.90 -8.44
C ARG A 215 8.95 -17.75 -8.66
N GLN A 216 10.20 -17.89 -8.22
CA GLN A 216 11.20 -16.83 -8.24
C GLN A 216 12.40 -17.27 -9.05
N GLU A 217 12.82 -16.45 -9.99
CA GLU A 217 13.94 -16.71 -10.88
C GLU A 217 14.86 -15.50 -11.02
N VAL A 218 16.10 -15.75 -11.42
CA VAL A 218 17.11 -14.73 -11.64
C VAL A 218 17.69 -14.87 -13.03
N ILE A 219 17.92 -13.74 -13.70
CA ILE A 219 18.66 -13.68 -14.96
C ILE A 219 19.91 -12.82 -14.75
N GLU A 220 21.07 -13.43 -14.92
CA GLU A 220 22.33 -12.68 -14.95
C GLU A 220 22.49 -11.97 -16.28
N THR A 221 22.76 -10.68 -16.24
CA THR A 221 22.90 -9.84 -17.43
C THR A 221 23.83 -8.67 -17.13
N THR A 222 24.01 -7.75 -18.05
CA THR A 222 24.75 -6.51 -17.81
C THR A 222 23.81 -5.32 -17.93
N ASP A 223 24.17 -4.17 -17.35
CA ASP A 223 23.35 -2.96 -17.47
C ASP A 223 23.05 -2.58 -18.93
N ARG A 224 24.01 -2.82 -19.82
CA ARG A 224 23.84 -2.54 -21.24
C ARG A 224 22.73 -3.39 -21.88
N TRP A 225 22.65 -4.66 -21.53
CA TRP A 225 21.71 -5.61 -22.12
C TRP A 225 20.43 -5.80 -21.30
N LYS A 226 20.38 -5.27 -20.08
CA LYS A 226 19.26 -5.49 -19.13
C LYS A 226 17.89 -5.20 -19.74
N ALA A 227 17.73 -4.10 -20.49
CA ALA A 227 16.46 -3.74 -21.11
C ALA A 227 16.08 -4.66 -22.28
N ASP A 228 17.05 -5.09 -23.09
CA ASP A 228 16.79 -6.01 -24.18
C ASP A 228 16.46 -7.41 -23.64
N THR A 229 17.18 -7.85 -22.61
CA THR A 229 16.91 -9.08 -21.87
C THR A 229 15.51 -9.08 -21.27
N LEU A 230 15.09 -7.97 -20.62
CA LEU A 230 13.74 -7.85 -20.10
C LEU A 230 12.68 -7.96 -21.19
N CYS A 231 12.84 -7.24 -22.31
CA CYS A 231 11.88 -7.30 -23.42
C CYS A 231 11.74 -8.72 -23.95
N GLN A 232 12.83 -9.46 -24.12
CA GLN A 232 12.80 -10.87 -24.53
C GLN A 232 12.02 -11.74 -23.53
N VAL A 233 12.27 -11.56 -22.23
CA VAL A 233 11.54 -12.28 -21.16
C VAL A 233 10.05 -11.97 -21.22
N LEU A 234 9.67 -10.71 -21.42
CA LEU A 234 8.26 -10.31 -21.52
C LEU A 234 7.55 -10.92 -22.74
N GLU A 235 8.27 -11.06 -23.84
CA GLU A 235 7.77 -11.74 -25.06
C GLU A 235 7.60 -13.25 -24.83
N GLU A 236 8.55 -13.89 -24.12
CA GLU A 236 8.46 -15.31 -23.77
C GLU A 236 7.35 -15.61 -22.75
N ASP A 237 7.22 -14.79 -21.70
CA ASP A 237 6.28 -15.01 -20.60
C ASP A 237 4.85 -14.58 -20.94
N ASN A 238 4.69 -13.54 -21.76
CA ASN A 238 3.42 -12.91 -22.12
C ASN A 238 2.43 -12.80 -20.92
N PRO A 239 2.81 -12.14 -19.82
CA PRO A 239 2.02 -12.10 -18.60
C PRO A 239 0.69 -11.38 -18.82
N PHE A 240 -0.36 -11.77 -18.07
CA PHE A 240 -1.65 -11.07 -18.10
C PHE A 240 -1.50 -9.63 -17.61
N LEU A 241 -0.96 -9.44 -16.39
CA LEU A 241 -0.62 -8.13 -15.82
C LEU A 241 0.75 -8.22 -15.14
N ALA A 242 1.63 -7.27 -15.42
CA ALA A 242 2.94 -7.23 -14.81
C ALA A 242 3.37 -5.85 -14.31
N ILE A 243 4.03 -5.83 -13.14
CA ILE A 243 4.75 -4.65 -12.66
C ILE A 243 6.25 -4.86 -12.86
N ILE A 244 6.91 -3.83 -13.40
CA ILE A 244 8.36 -3.79 -13.64
C ILE A 244 8.95 -2.73 -12.71
N PHE A 245 9.82 -3.15 -11.79
CA PHE A 245 10.42 -2.25 -10.82
C PHE A 245 11.76 -1.71 -11.30
N ALA A 246 11.85 -0.38 -11.40
CA ALA A 246 13.08 0.35 -11.67
C ALA A 246 13.52 1.17 -10.45
N ARG A 247 14.82 1.25 -10.17
CA ARG A 247 15.38 1.90 -8.97
C ARG A 247 15.17 3.42 -8.98
N THR A 248 15.26 4.07 -10.15
CA THR A 248 15.17 5.53 -10.29
C THR A 248 14.16 5.95 -11.36
N LYS A 249 13.64 7.17 -11.24
CA LYS A 249 12.75 7.77 -12.23
C LYS A 249 13.36 7.76 -13.64
N ARG A 250 14.63 8.19 -13.75
CA ARG A 250 15.35 8.21 -15.04
C ARG A 250 15.40 6.83 -15.68
N ARG A 251 15.74 5.79 -14.90
CA ARG A 251 15.76 4.41 -15.42
C ARG A 251 14.38 3.92 -15.83
N ALA A 252 13.35 4.32 -15.07
CA ALA A 252 11.96 4.00 -15.40
C ALA A 252 11.54 4.65 -16.73
N ASP A 253 11.89 5.92 -16.96
CA ASP A 253 11.60 6.64 -18.20
C ASP A 253 12.38 6.09 -19.39
N GLU A 254 13.68 5.79 -19.22
CA GLU A 254 14.52 5.17 -20.25
C GLU A 254 13.97 3.80 -20.68
N LEU A 255 13.56 2.98 -19.70
CA LEU A 255 12.95 1.68 -19.95
C LEU A 255 11.59 1.84 -20.65
N PHE A 256 10.75 2.76 -20.17
CA PHE A 256 9.46 3.07 -20.81
C PHE A 256 9.62 3.44 -22.28
N ALA A 257 10.56 4.34 -22.60
CA ALA A 257 10.81 4.75 -23.98
C ALA A 257 11.22 3.56 -24.89
N LYS A 258 12.11 2.68 -24.38
CA LYS A 258 12.53 1.47 -25.09
C LYS A 258 11.37 0.49 -25.34
N MET A 259 10.59 0.19 -24.29
CA MET A 259 9.46 -0.74 -24.39
C MET A 259 8.37 -0.18 -25.32
N LYS A 260 8.06 1.12 -25.19
CA LYS A 260 7.08 1.78 -26.06
C LYS A 260 7.47 1.72 -27.52
N LYS A 261 8.77 1.96 -27.83
CA LYS A 261 9.30 1.84 -29.20
C LYS A 261 9.17 0.42 -29.78
N ARG A 262 9.18 -0.61 -28.92
CA ARG A 262 8.97 -2.02 -29.32
C ARG A 262 7.50 -2.44 -29.36
N GLY A 263 6.56 -1.52 -29.15
CA GLY A 263 5.13 -1.78 -29.24
C GLY A 263 4.46 -2.39 -28.00
N PHE A 264 5.17 -2.49 -26.87
CA PHE A 264 4.56 -2.97 -25.62
C PHE A 264 3.45 -2.05 -25.13
N ASN A 265 2.37 -2.63 -24.61
CA ASN A 265 1.30 -1.90 -23.94
C ASN A 265 1.74 -1.52 -22.51
N VAL A 266 2.54 -0.48 -22.40
CA VAL A 266 3.26 -0.08 -21.19
C VAL A 266 3.00 1.37 -20.80
N GLN A 267 2.96 1.64 -19.50
CA GLN A 267 3.01 2.98 -18.92
C GLN A 267 4.00 3.03 -17.75
N VAL A 268 4.36 4.24 -17.33
CA VAL A 268 5.32 4.47 -16.24
C VAL A 268 4.70 5.33 -15.12
N ILE A 269 5.00 4.98 -13.88
CA ILE A 269 4.62 5.78 -12.71
C ILE A 269 5.83 6.03 -11.80
N HIS A 270 6.05 7.29 -11.46
CA HIS A 270 7.02 7.77 -10.47
C HIS A 270 6.56 9.12 -9.90
N SER A 271 7.32 9.70 -8.97
CA SER A 271 6.90 10.92 -8.24
C SER A 271 6.65 12.14 -9.14
N ASP A 272 7.26 12.22 -10.33
CA ASP A 272 7.14 13.38 -11.23
C ASP A 272 5.91 13.28 -12.16
N ILE A 273 5.24 12.13 -12.18
CA ILE A 273 4.00 11.98 -12.95
C ILE A 273 2.87 12.74 -12.24
N ALA A 274 2.22 13.65 -12.96
CA ALA A 274 1.10 14.42 -12.44
C ALA A 274 -0.01 13.50 -11.91
N GLN A 275 -0.61 13.86 -10.77
CA GLN A 275 -1.56 13.00 -10.05
C GLN A 275 -2.74 12.53 -10.92
N ASN A 276 -3.33 13.44 -11.72
CA ASN A 276 -4.44 13.08 -12.62
C ASN A 276 -4.03 12.04 -13.67
N LYS A 277 -2.80 12.14 -14.20
CA LYS A 277 -2.25 11.16 -15.15
C LYS A 277 -2.00 9.83 -14.46
N ARG A 278 -1.46 9.86 -13.25
CA ARG A 278 -1.19 8.68 -12.44
C ARG A 278 -2.49 7.91 -12.09
N GLU A 279 -3.55 8.62 -11.69
CA GLU A 279 -4.87 8.03 -11.42
C GLU A 279 -5.43 7.32 -12.66
N ARG A 280 -5.31 7.93 -13.87
CA ARG A 280 -5.74 7.32 -15.13
C ARG A 280 -4.93 6.07 -15.46
N ILE A 281 -3.60 6.13 -15.35
CA ILE A 281 -2.73 4.97 -15.59
C ILE A 281 -3.10 3.81 -14.67
N LEU A 282 -3.26 4.08 -13.37
CA LEU A 282 -3.63 3.05 -12.40
C LEU A 282 -5.02 2.49 -12.64
N LYS A 283 -5.97 3.30 -13.11
CA LYS A 283 -7.29 2.84 -13.53
C LYS A 283 -7.19 1.88 -14.71
N SER A 284 -6.54 2.29 -15.81
CA SER A 284 -6.32 1.41 -16.98
C SER A 284 -5.59 0.11 -16.62
N PHE A 285 -4.66 0.16 -15.68
CA PHE A 285 -3.95 -1.05 -15.23
C PHE A 285 -4.86 -1.97 -14.39
N ARG A 286 -5.73 -1.45 -13.55
CA ARG A 286 -6.74 -2.25 -12.82
C ARG A 286 -7.78 -2.88 -13.73
N GLU A 287 -8.15 -2.18 -14.81
CA GLU A 287 -9.14 -2.63 -15.81
C GLU A 287 -8.51 -3.56 -16.87
N ALA A 288 -7.20 -3.87 -16.74
CA ALA A 288 -6.42 -4.67 -17.67
C ALA A 288 -6.32 -4.10 -19.10
N ASP A 289 -6.68 -2.83 -19.31
CA ASP A 289 -6.42 -2.11 -20.57
C ASP A 289 -4.93 -1.83 -20.79
N LEU A 290 -4.15 -1.86 -19.70
CA LEU A 290 -2.71 -1.71 -19.67
C LEU A 290 -2.07 -2.99 -19.13
N GLN A 291 -1.15 -3.59 -19.89
CA GLN A 291 -0.52 -4.87 -19.55
C GLN A 291 0.73 -4.70 -18.65
N TYR A 292 1.56 -3.70 -18.92
CA TYR A 292 2.83 -3.48 -18.22
C TYR A 292 2.86 -2.14 -17.51
N LEU A 293 3.16 -2.15 -16.22
CA LEU A 293 3.34 -0.95 -15.42
C LEU A 293 4.80 -0.87 -14.93
N ILE A 294 5.56 0.09 -15.42
CA ILE A 294 6.89 0.41 -14.87
C ILE A 294 6.70 1.32 -13.65
N ALA A 295 7.29 0.96 -12.53
CA ALA A 295 7.15 1.72 -11.29
C ALA A 295 8.47 1.84 -10.52
N THR A 296 8.63 2.97 -9.82
CA THR A 296 9.62 3.07 -8.73
C THR A 296 9.02 2.56 -7.43
N ASP A 297 9.84 2.14 -6.47
CA ASP A 297 9.36 1.64 -5.17
C ASP A 297 8.40 2.60 -4.48
N VAL A 298 8.77 3.88 -4.43
CA VAL A 298 7.92 4.93 -3.82
C VAL A 298 6.56 5.04 -4.52
N ALA A 299 6.54 4.92 -5.84
CA ALA A 299 5.33 5.06 -6.62
C ALA A 299 4.41 3.83 -6.59
N SER A 300 4.96 2.66 -6.33
CA SER A 300 4.20 1.41 -6.24
C SER A 300 3.63 1.12 -4.85
N ARG A 301 4.08 1.86 -3.83
CA ARG A 301 3.58 1.68 -2.45
C ARG A 301 2.10 2.03 -2.37
N GLY A 302 1.37 1.26 -1.57
CA GLY A 302 -0.07 1.42 -1.43
C GLY A 302 -0.89 0.99 -2.66
N LEU A 303 -0.28 0.45 -3.71
CA LEU A 303 -1.02 -0.12 -4.83
C LEU A 303 -1.59 -1.47 -4.42
N ASP A 304 -2.90 -1.53 -4.24
CA ASP A 304 -3.66 -2.76 -4.12
C ASP A 304 -4.38 -3.02 -5.43
N ILE A 305 -3.79 -3.89 -6.25
CA ILE A 305 -4.29 -4.25 -7.57
C ILE A 305 -4.33 -5.77 -7.63
N ASN A 306 -5.50 -6.31 -7.89
CA ASN A 306 -5.70 -7.74 -8.07
C ASN A 306 -5.33 -8.15 -9.50
N GLY A 307 -4.99 -9.43 -9.68
CA GLY A 307 -4.69 -10.00 -10.99
C GLY A 307 -3.27 -9.75 -11.51
N ILE A 308 -2.37 -9.18 -10.70
CA ILE A 308 -0.96 -9.08 -11.07
C ILE A 308 -0.35 -10.48 -11.02
N THR A 309 -0.01 -11.01 -12.18
CA THR A 309 0.57 -12.35 -12.32
C THR A 309 2.08 -12.36 -12.20
N HIS A 310 2.74 -11.27 -12.64
CA HIS A 310 4.20 -11.21 -12.73
C HIS A 310 4.79 -9.94 -12.12
N ILE A 311 5.91 -10.11 -11.43
CA ILE A 311 6.74 -9.00 -10.93
C ILE A 311 8.13 -9.12 -11.54
N TYR A 312 8.58 -8.11 -12.25
CA TYR A 312 9.93 -8.05 -12.79
C TYR A 312 10.75 -7.02 -12.03
N ASN A 313 11.82 -7.47 -11.39
CA ASN A 313 12.79 -6.61 -10.73
C ASN A 313 13.87 -6.22 -11.75
N TYR A 314 13.58 -5.22 -12.58
CA TYR A 314 14.54 -4.68 -13.58
C TYR A 314 15.82 -4.19 -12.90
N ASP A 315 15.68 -3.55 -11.74
CA ASP A 315 16.80 -3.26 -10.85
C ASP A 315 16.65 -4.04 -9.54
N VAL A 316 17.76 -4.60 -9.09
CA VAL A 316 17.83 -5.29 -7.79
C VAL A 316 17.44 -4.31 -6.68
N PRO A 317 16.52 -4.67 -5.78
CA PRO A 317 16.14 -3.81 -4.67
C PRO A 317 17.29 -3.61 -3.68
N GLU A 318 17.36 -2.43 -3.05
CA GLU A 318 18.44 -2.07 -2.14
C GLU A 318 18.44 -2.89 -0.84
N THR A 319 17.28 -3.41 -0.45
CA THR A 319 17.14 -4.23 0.77
C THR A 319 16.23 -5.43 0.53
N PRO A 320 16.42 -6.52 1.31
CA PRO A 320 15.53 -7.69 1.24
C PRO A 320 14.07 -7.36 1.56
N GLU A 321 13.81 -6.39 2.45
CA GLU A 321 12.46 -5.96 2.80
C GLU A 321 11.74 -5.36 1.59
N ILE A 322 12.44 -4.52 0.80
CA ILE A 322 11.89 -3.97 -0.45
C ILE A 322 11.58 -5.09 -1.44
N TYR A 323 12.46 -6.09 -1.56
CA TYR A 323 12.19 -7.27 -2.40
C TYR A 323 10.89 -7.97 -2.00
N ILE A 324 10.74 -8.28 -0.72
CA ILE A 324 9.55 -8.93 -0.17
C ILE A 324 8.29 -8.10 -0.44
N HIS A 325 8.36 -6.78 -0.29
CA HIS A 325 7.24 -5.87 -0.58
C HIS A 325 6.88 -5.83 -2.07
N ARG A 326 7.87 -5.91 -2.96
CA ARG A 326 7.63 -5.97 -4.41
C ARG A 326 6.95 -7.26 -4.81
N ILE A 327 7.49 -8.41 -4.42
CA ILE A 327 6.94 -9.72 -4.78
C ILE A 327 5.56 -9.96 -4.16
N GLY A 328 5.27 -9.39 -2.97
CA GLY A 328 3.95 -9.44 -2.35
C GLY A 328 2.84 -8.69 -3.12
N ARG A 329 3.13 -8.16 -4.32
CA ARG A 329 2.13 -7.61 -5.24
C ARG A 329 1.50 -8.71 -6.11
N THR A 330 2.12 -9.88 -6.24
CA THR A 330 1.58 -11.08 -6.92
C THR A 330 1.33 -12.21 -5.93
N GLY A 331 0.74 -13.31 -6.35
CA GLY A 331 0.47 -14.49 -5.51
C GLY A 331 -0.54 -14.23 -4.40
N ARG A 332 -1.52 -13.33 -4.60
CA ARG A 332 -2.53 -12.98 -3.60
C ARG A 332 -3.73 -13.94 -3.69
N ALA A 333 -4.40 -14.12 -2.54
CA ALA A 333 -5.62 -14.92 -2.41
C ALA A 333 -5.48 -16.41 -2.79
N GLY A 334 -4.25 -16.94 -2.89
CA GLY A 334 -3.99 -18.34 -3.26
C GLY A 334 -3.69 -18.54 -4.75
N ASP A 335 -3.60 -17.48 -5.52
CA ASP A 335 -3.14 -17.53 -6.91
C ASP A 335 -1.62 -17.75 -6.98
N ASP A 336 -1.18 -18.42 -8.05
CA ASP A 336 0.24 -18.58 -8.36
C ASP A 336 0.84 -17.22 -8.76
N GLY A 337 1.99 -16.89 -8.18
CA GLY A 337 2.75 -15.69 -8.50
C GLY A 337 4.08 -16.01 -9.17
N TYR A 338 4.55 -15.11 -10.02
CA TYR A 338 5.87 -15.22 -10.62
C TYR A 338 6.69 -13.95 -10.43
N THR A 339 7.98 -14.10 -10.16
CA THR A 339 8.92 -12.98 -10.16
C THR A 339 10.26 -13.34 -10.80
N CYS A 340 10.78 -12.42 -11.60
CA CYS A 340 12.10 -12.53 -12.19
C CYS A 340 12.94 -11.30 -11.84
N MET A 341 14.20 -11.50 -11.45
CA MET A 341 15.14 -10.44 -11.09
C MET A 341 16.32 -10.41 -12.06
N PHE A 342 16.63 -9.21 -12.57
CA PHE A 342 17.75 -8.99 -13.50
C PHE A 342 18.97 -8.48 -12.72
N VAL A 343 20.00 -9.32 -12.61
CA VAL A 343 21.19 -9.05 -11.80
C VAL A 343 22.38 -8.72 -12.72
N ALA A 344 22.92 -7.52 -12.56
CA ALA A 344 24.18 -7.14 -13.19
C ALA A 344 25.36 -7.35 -12.21
N PRO A 345 26.61 -7.41 -12.67
CA PRO A 345 27.77 -7.64 -11.79
C PRO A 345 27.86 -6.70 -10.60
N LYS A 346 27.45 -5.44 -10.78
CA LYS A 346 27.42 -4.44 -9.69
C LYS A 346 26.35 -4.68 -8.62
N ASP A 347 25.31 -5.47 -8.94
CA ASP A 347 24.14 -5.71 -8.08
C ASP A 347 24.33 -6.94 -7.17
N HIS A 348 25.49 -7.63 -7.23
CA HIS A 348 25.71 -8.88 -6.50
C HIS A 348 25.65 -8.73 -4.97
N LEU A 349 26.05 -7.57 -4.44
CA LEU A 349 26.02 -7.35 -2.99
C LEU A 349 24.59 -7.39 -2.47
N GLU A 350 23.72 -6.60 -3.06
CA GLU A 350 22.28 -6.53 -2.70
C GLU A 350 21.58 -7.85 -2.98
N PHE A 351 21.90 -8.49 -4.12
CA PHE A 351 21.38 -9.80 -4.47
C PHE A 351 21.72 -10.87 -3.42
N ASN A 352 22.98 -10.96 -2.99
CA ASN A 352 23.39 -11.89 -1.95
C ASN A 352 22.71 -11.64 -0.59
N MET A 353 22.42 -10.37 -0.26
CA MET A 353 21.64 -10.05 0.95
C MET A 353 20.22 -10.59 0.86
N ILE A 354 19.61 -10.54 -0.32
CA ILE A 354 18.26 -11.07 -0.57
C ILE A 354 18.26 -12.59 -0.39
N GLU A 355 19.18 -13.33 -1.03
CA GLU A 355 19.26 -14.79 -0.92
C GLU A 355 19.51 -15.25 0.53
N ARG A 356 20.39 -14.55 1.26
CA ARG A 356 20.62 -14.82 2.69
C ARG A 356 19.35 -14.62 3.52
N LYS A 357 18.56 -13.57 3.25
CA LYS A 357 17.29 -13.31 3.94
C LYS A 357 16.25 -14.36 3.63
N LEU A 358 16.20 -14.82 2.38
CA LEU A 358 15.30 -15.90 1.92
C LEU A 358 15.76 -17.29 2.40
N ARG A 359 17.00 -17.43 2.87
CA ARG A 359 17.65 -18.68 3.23
C ARG A 359 17.65 -19.72 2.11
N ARG A 360 17.71 -19.25 0.85
CA ARG A 360 17.77 -20.09 -0.35
C ARG A 360 18.43 -19.37 -1.51
N ASN A 361 19.06 -20.12 -2.41
CA ASN A 361 19.54 -19.61 -3.69
C ASN A 361 18.37 -19.54 -4.67
N LEU A 362 18.30 -18.47 -5.45
CA LEU A 362 17.27 -18.29 -6.46
C LEU A 362 17.69 -19.01 -7.75
N PRO A 363 16.79 -19.80 -8.38
CA PRO A 363 17.08 -20.49 -9.64
C PRO A 363 17.48 -19.52 -10.75
N LYS A 364 18.54 -19.84 -11.48
CA LYS A 364 18.96 -19.07 -12.65
C LYS A 364 18.16 -19.50 -13.87
N ARG A 365 17.46 -18.55 -14.50
CA ARG A 365 16.77 -18.74 -15.76
C ARG A 365 17.74 -18.46 -16.92
N GLN A 366 17.82 -19.38 -17.85
CA GLN A 366 18.51 -19.19 -19.13
C GLN A 366 17.49 -18.76 -20.20
N LEU A 367 17.85 -17.76 -21.00
CA LEU A 367 17.03 -17.34 -22.13
C LEU A 367 17.21 -18.29 -23.30
N LYS A 368 16.16 -18.48 -24.08
CA LYS A 368 16.23 -19.23 -25.33
C LYS A 368 17.17 -18.49 -26.31
N GLU A 369 18.08 -19.23 -26.92
CA GLU A 369 19.20 -18.66 -27.73
C GLU A 369 18.79 -17.94 -29.02
N GLU A 370 17.51 -17.94 -29.43
CA GLU A 370 17.07 -17.55 -30.78
C GLU A 370 17.19 -16.05 -31.13
N LEU A 371 17.43 -15.16 -30.16
CA LEU A 371 17.47 -13.70 -30.44
C LEU A 371 18.85 -13.05 -30.35
N ARG A 372 19.93 -13.83 -30.18
CA ARG A 372 21.31 -13.29 -30.26
C ARG A 372 21.80 -13.03 -31.68
N LYS A 373 21.04 -13.36 -32.74
CA LYS A 373 21.48 -13.37 -34.14
C LYS A 373 20.89 -12.28 -35.04
N THR A 374 20.29 -11.23 -34.52
CA THR A 374 19.94 -10.08 -35.37
C THR A 374 20.72 -8.84 -34.93
N LYS A 375 21.78 -8.61 -35.65
CA LYS A 375 22.62 -7.39 -35.66
C LYS A 375 21.83 -6.20 -36.16
#